data_25a637490fd3c11f70a2bd0f57abd874
#
_entry.id   25a637490fd3c11f70a2bd0f57abd874
#
_cell.length_a   1.000
_cell.length_b   1.000
_cell.length_c   1.000
_cell.angle_alpha   90.00
_cell.angle_beta   90.00
_cell.angle_gamma   90.00
#
_symmetry.space_group_name_H-M   'P 1'
#
loop_
_entity.id
_entity.type
_entity.pdbx_description
1 polymer ?
#
loop_
_entity_poly.entity_id
_entity_poly.type
_entity_poly.pdbx_seq_one_letter_code
_entity_poly.pdbx_strand_id
1 'polypeptide(L)'
;MRTIPSMSRRSAAALACLALSAPALAACGHSSTSADAAGTVKAVASTTQICDYITQLASGDASSDLSFDRTGADGKTQHFGADAAKATSHLTLTCLLAPNASAHEHDMTTAQSKALSEADLFFVSGVDLEHFLDSAVDSTGFKGTMVVTSGVAGAADVDDLAAQKKKEEAKPYKVDRGSAKVEVAKWPFPPEEGESEPEFRFDPHVWTSPKNAIVQVTNIGAALEKAAPDQAGVFRSHVDAYVAKLKKLDEWAAGSLNSVPQDKRVLFTSHDAFGYFSKEFGVKFEGAALSDFNAQQDATADKIQQTADKVKSSGAVAIFAENSNNPKSIQKVAEVAGVKAVIGDEALYGDSLGTPGSDGETYIGSILHNVSNLTKAWGGTVTEIPADLAQWSPKASDVK
;
A
#
# COMPACT_ATOMS: atom_id res chain seq x y z
N MET A 1 27.90 -18.80 -68.91
CA MET A 1 27.91 -18.44 -70.34
C MET A 1 27.19 -17.09 -70.48
N ARG A 2 27.98 -16.13 -70.96
CA ARG A 2 27.54 -14.93 -71.73
C ARG A 2 26.58 -13.95 -71.01
N THR A 3 26.76 -12.68 -70.93
CA THR A 3 27.78 -11.67 -71.30
C THR A 3 27.12 -10.33 -71.09
N ILE A 4 27.89 -9.42 -70.47
CA ILE A 4 27.63 -7.96 -70.45
C ILE A 4 27.85 -7.41 -71.90
N PRO A 5 27.23 -6.30 -72.27
CA PRO A 5 27.83 -5.01 -72.11
C PRO A 5 26.86 -3.84 -71.89
N SER A 6 27.14 -2.80 -71.17
CA SER A 6 28.06 -1.65 -71.26
C SER A 6 27.60 -0.50 -72.16
N MET A 7 27.84 0.70 -71.66
CA MET A 7 28.00 2.01 -72.34
C MET A 7 26.72 2.79 -72.67
N SER A 8 26.68 4.07 -72.56
CA SER A 8 27.44 5.22 -72.06
C SER A 8 26.79 6.51 -72.59
N ARG A 9 27.04 7.59 -71.85
CA ARG A 9 27.19 8.99 -72.33
C ARG A 9 26.00 9.95 -72.25
N ARG A 10 26.13 10.87 -71.30
CA ARG A 10 26.37 12.34 -71.43
C ARG A 10 25.42 13.19 -72.27
N SER A 11 24.81 14.17 -71.62
CA SER A 11 24.98 15.65 -71.85
C SER A 11 23.88 16.35 -71.05
N ALA A 12 24.17 17.13 -70.17
CA ALA A 12 24.34 18.55 -69.93
C ALA A 12 23.17 19.44 -70.47
N ALA A 13 22.67 20.23 -69.60
CA ALA A 13 22.39 21.65 -69.55
C ALA A 13 20.92 22.05 -69.32
N ALA A 14 20.78 22.86 -68.40
CA ALA A 14 20.24 24.23 -68.35
C ALA A 14 19.09 24.45 -67.33
N LEU A 15 19.39 25.43 -66.50
CA LEU A 15 18.58 26.16 -65.56
C LEU A 15 17.14 26.48 -66.00
N ALA A 16 16.21 26.35 -65.10
CA ALA A 16 15.13 27.29 -64.86
C ALA A 16 14.61 27.23 -63.42
N CYS A 17 14.81 28.31 -62.69
CA CYS A 17 14.21 28.58 -61.37
C CYS A 17 12.71 28.70 -61.51
N LEU A 18 11.96 27.91 -60.77
CA LEU A 18 10.56 28.26 -60.42
C LEU A 18 10.37 27.92 -58.93
N ALA A 19 10.21 28.98 -58.17
CA ALA A 19 9.81 28.90 -56.77
C ALA A 19 8.35 28.45 -56.66
N LEU A 20 8.14 27.29 -56.05
CA LEU A 20 6.82 26.87 -55.58
C LEU A 20 6.88 26.69 -54.08
N SER A 21 6.19 27.62 -53.40
CA SER A 21 5.90 27.59 -51.97
C SER A 21 5.02 26.39 -51.65
N ALA A 22 5.55 25.42 -50.91
CA ALA A 22 4.78 24.36 -50.28
C ALA A 22 4.47 24.80 -48.84
N PRO A 23 3.21 24.70 -48.37
CA PRO A 23 2.92 24.91 -46.95
C PRO A 23 3.46 23.73 -46.13
N ALA A 24 4.36 24.01 -45.19
CA ALA A 24 4.75 23.06 -44.16
C ALA A 24 3.53 22.83 -43.25
N LEU A 25 2.92 21.67 -43.35
CA LEU A 25 2.06 21.14 -42.29
C LEU A 25 2.95 20.84 -41.10
N ALA A 26 2.97 21.78 -40.15
CA ALA A 26 3.49 21.53 -38.81
C ALA A 26 2.52 20.55 -38.13
N ALA A 27 2.84 19.26 -38.17
CA ALA A 27 2.30 18.28 -37.25
C ALA A 27 2.80 18.65 -35.86
N CYS A 28 1.96 19.38 -35.11
CA CYS A 28 2.13 19.52 -33.66
C CYS A 28 1.91 18.14 -33.01
N GLY A 29 2.98 17.35 -33.00
CA GLY A 29 3.12 16.30 -32.02
C GLY A 29 3.28 17.00 -30.67
N HIS A 30 2.22 17.03 -29.86
CA HIS A 30 2.33 17.34 -28.45
C HIS A 30 3.08 16.17 -27.78
N SER A 31 4.39 16.21 -27.84
CA SER A 31 5.21 15.60 -26.82
C SER A 31 5.11 16.55 -25.63
N SER A 32 4.17 16.30 -24.73
CA SER A 32 4.21 16.89 -23.41
C SER A 32 5.37 16.25 -22.65
N THR A 33 6.60 16.68 -22.97
CA THR A 33 7.67 16.68 -21.98
C THR A 33 7.23 17.74 -20.96
N SER A 34 6.60 17.29 -19.88
CA SER A 34 6.50 18.11 -18.67
C SER A 34 7.96 18.47 -18.30
N ALA A 35 8.36 19.69 -18.55
CA ALA A 35 9.54 20.25 -17.92
C ALA A 35 9.26 20.13 -16.41
N ASP A 36 10.07 19.36 -15.69
CA ASP A 36 10.00 19.31 -14.24
C ASP A 36 10.08 20.74 -13.74
N ALA A 37 8.99 21.22 -13.12
CA ALA A 37 9.00 22.54 -12.51
C ALA A 37 10.07 22.52 -11.42
N ALA A 38 10.95 23.51 -11.40
CA ALA A 38 11.96 23.63 -10.36
C ALA A 38 11.24 23.64 -8.99
N GLY A 39 11.54 22.62 -8.13
CA GLY A 39 10.88 22.46 -6.82
C GLY A 39 9.84 21.33 -6.76
N THR A 40 9.76 20.46 -7.77
CA THR A 40 8.89 19.25 -7.68
C THR A 40 9.54 18.18 -6.80
N VAL A 41 8.84 17.74 -5.75
CA VAL A 41 9.19 16.56 -4.96
C VAL A 41 8.59 15.31 -5.60
N LYS A 42 9.42 14.34 -5.95
CA LYS A 42 9.01 13.06 -6.54
C LYS A 42 9.02 11.97 -5.47
N ALA A 43 7.87 11.38 -5.22
CA ALA A 43 7.68 10.35 -4.21
C ALA A 43 7.18 9.04 -4.83
N VAL A 44 7.58 7.93 -4.22
CA VAL A 44 7.09 6.58 -4.52
C VAL A 44 6.61 5.93 -3.23
N ALA A 45 5.49 5.23 -3.25
CA ALA A 45 4.93 4.48 -2.13
C ALA A 45 4.86 2.99 -2.43
N SER A 46 5.38 2.15 -1.51
CA SER A 46 5.42 0.70 -1.67
C SER A 46 4.05 0.03 -1.52
N THR A 47 3.22 0.51 -0.59
CA THR A 47 1.92 -0.12 -0.26
C THR A 47 0.75 0.81 -0.54
N THR A 48 -0.45 0.24 -0.64
CA THR A 48 -1.69 1.00 -0.83
C THR A 48 -2.00 1.89 0.38
N GLN A 49 -1.67 1.46 1.60
CA GLN A 49 -1.86 2.23 2.83
C GLN A 49 -0.97 3.47 2.84
N ILE A 50 0.31 3.32 2.52
CA ILE A 50 1.25 4.47 2.43
C ILE A 50 0.82 5.43 1.33
N CYS A 51 0.37 4.89 0.18
CA CYS A 51 -0.18 5.70 -0.91
C CYS A 51 -1.39 6.53 -0.44
N ASP A 52 -2.31 5.94 0.34
CA ASP A 52 -3.44 6.67 0.91
C ASP A 52 -2.99 7.70 1.96
N TYR A 53 -2.10 7.34 2.89
CA TYR A 53 -1.59 8.30 3.89
C TYR A 53 -1.01 9.55 3.23
N ILE A 54 -0.13 9.39 2.24
CA ILE A 54 0.43 10.54 1.51
C ILE A 54 -0.68 11.31 0.80
N THR A 55 -1.66 10.63 0.21
CA THR A 55 -2.81 11.27 -0.43
C THR A 55 -3.60 12.12 0.55
N GLN A 56 -3.90 11.60 1.76
CA GLN A 56 -4.61 12.35 2.80
C GLN A 56 -3.82 13.58 3.30
N LEU A 57 -2.49 13.47 3.33
CA LEU A 57 -1.62 14.57 3.77
C LEU A 57 -1.38 15.63 2.70
N ALA A 58 -1.46 15.27 1.42
CA ALA A 58 -1.14 16.14 0.29
C ALA A 58 -2.36 16.69 -0.46
N SER A 59 -3.52 16.02 -0.37
CA SER A 59 -4.75 16.41 -1.08
C SER A 59 -5.55 17.52 -0.38
N GLY A 60 -4.90 18.33 0.44
CA GLY A 60 -5.55 19.38 1.21
C GLY A 60 -6.27 20.44 0.37
N ASP A 61 -6.75 21.46 1.06
CA ASP A 61 -7.59 22.53 0.57
C ASP A 61 -7.03 23.18 -0.71
N ALA A 62 -7.89 23.44 -1.70
CA ALA A 62 -7.53 24.14 -2.94
C ALA A 62 -6.94 25.56 -2.71
N SER A 63 -6.95 26.05 -1.46
CA SER A 63 -6.30 27.27 -1.03
C SER A 63 -4.79 27.12 -0.74
N SER A 64 -4.26 25.90 -0.71
CA SER A 64 -2.82 25.66 -0.58
C SER A 64 -2.12 25.89 -1.92
N ASP A 65 -0.88 26.40 -1.88
CA ASP A 65 -0.04 26.54 -3.08
C ASP A 65 0.62 25.23 -3.54
N LEU A 66 0.13 24.08 -3.04
CA LEU A 66 0.62 22.74 -3.39
C LEU A 66 -0.20 22.15 -4.51
N SER A 67 0.43 21.82 -5.62
CA SER A 67 -0.07 20.93 -6.67
C SER A 67 0.35 19.51 -6.37
N PHE A 68 -0.59 18.58 -6.36
CA PHE A 68 -0.32 17.18 -6.08
C PHE A 68 -0.89 16.27 -7.16
N ASP A 69 -0.02 15.44 -7.76
CA ASP A 69 -0.38 14.45 -8.75
C ASP A 69 -0.08 13.05 -8.21
N ARG A 70 -1.10 12.19 -8.13
CA ARG A 70 -0.98 10.79 -7.74
C ARG A 70 -1.18 9.88 -8.95
N THR A 71 -0.18 9.05 -9.25
CA THR A 71 -0.24 8.01 -10.28
C THR A 71 -0.43 6.65 -9.62
N GLY A 72 -1.56 5.99 -9.89
CA GLY A 72 -1.87 4.66 -9.40
C GLY A 72 -1.08 3.56 -10.11
N ALA A 73 -1.14 2.33 -9.60
CA ALA A 73 -0.49 1.16 -10.21
C ALA A 73 -0.99 0.87 -11.63
N ASP A 74 -2.20 1.33 -12.00
CA ASP A 74 -2.77 1.25 -13.35
C ASP A 74 -2.22 2.32 -14.31
N GLY A 75 -1.29 3.16 -13.85
CA GLY A 75 -0.67 4.25 -14.61
C GLY A 75 -1.54 5.49 -14.78
N LYS A 76 -2.74 5.54 -14.19
CA LYS A 76 -3.59 6.73 -14.26
C LYS A 76 -3.20 7.74 -13.21
N THR A 77 -3.12 9.00 -13.63
CA THR A 77 -2.82 10.11 -12.74
C THR A 77 -4.09 10.86 -12.35
N GLN A 78 -4.22 11.15 -11.07
CA GLN A 78 -5.25 12.00 -10.48
C GLN A 78 -4.59 13.25 -9.92
N HIS A 79 -5.20 14.41 -10.18
CA HIS A 79 -4.74 15.70 -9.70
C HIS A 79 -5.52 16.16 -8.47
N PHE A 80 -4.82 16.74 -7.49
CA PHE A 80 -5.36 17.29 -6.25
C PHE A 80 -4.71 18.66 -5.95
N GLY A 81 -5.37 19.48 -5.13
CA GLY A 81 -4.85 20.75 -4.67
C GLY A 81 -4.88 21.86 -5.71
N ALA A 82 -3.86 22.69 -5.75
CA ALA A 82 -3.77 23.84 -6.61
C ALA A 82 -3.52 23.48 -8.08
N ASP A 83 -4.01 24.28 -9.00
CA ASP A 83 -3.69 24.19 -10.44
C ASP A 83 -2.16 24.22 -10.62
N ALA A 84 -1.63 23.21 -11.31
CA ALA A 84 -0.19 23.06 -11.52
C ALA A 84 0.51 24.28 -12.14
N ALA A 85 -0.21 25.05 -12.97
CA ALA A 85 0.32 26.27 -13.59
C ALA A 85 0.42 27.46 -12.61
N LYS A 86 -0.25 27.38 -11.44
CA LYS A 86 -0.32 28.44 -10.43
C LYS A 86 0.39 28.07 -9.14
N ALA A 87 0.58 26.79 -8.89
CA ALA A 87 1.23 26.27 -7.70
C ALA A 87 2.69 26.72 -7.63
N THR A 88 3.17 27.02 -6.43
CA THR A 88 4.58 27.30 -6.15
C THR A 88 5.34 26.05 -5.71
N SER A 89 4.62 25.00 -5.29
CA SER A 89 5.18 23.73 -4.87
C SER A 89 4.45 22.59 -5.54
N HIS A 90 5.20 21.55 -5.91
CA HIS A 90 4.67 20.39 -6.63
C HIS A 90 5.11 19.10 -5.94
N LEU A 91 4.17 18.19 -5.78
CA LEU A 91 4.42 16.81 -5.32
C LEU A 91 3.86 15.84 -6.36
N THR A 92 4.67 14.87 -6.76
CA THR A 92 4.21 13.72 -7.54
C THR A 92 4.37 12.46 -6.72
N LEU A 93 3.37 11.59 -6.74
CA LEU A 93 3.37 10.31 -6.04
C LEU A 93 3.09 9.18 -7.02
N THR A 94 3.97 8.19 -7.07
CA THR A 94 3.71 6.93 -7.76
C THR A 94 3.43 5.83 -6.74
N CYS A 95 2.24 5.21 -6.82
CA CYS A 95 1.84 4.10 -5.99
C CYS A 95 2.19 2.79 -6.69
N LEU A 96 3.02 1.94 -6.07
CA LEU A 96 3.49 0.71 -6.70
C LEU A 96 2.41 -0.37 -6.71
N LEU A 97 1.73 -0.56 -5.58
CA LEU A 97 0.81 -1.66 -5.37
C LEU A 97 -0.60 -1.33 -5.90
N ALA A 98 -1.20 -2.28 -6.61
CA ALA A 98 -2.59 -2.19 -7.03
C ALA A 98 -3.53 -2.48 -5.86
N PRO A 99 -4.76 -1.92 -5.85
CA PRO A 99 -5.79 -2.33 -4.90
C PRO A 99 -6.02 -3.85 -4.93
N ASN A 100 -6.23 -4.45 -3.78
CA ASN A 100 -6.41 -5.89 -3.55
C ASN A 100 -5.20 -6.76 -3.92
N ALA A 101 -4.01 -6.19 -4.10
CA ALA A 101 -2.79 -6.96 -4.32
C ALA A 101 -2.05 -7.18 -3.00
N SER A 102 -1.29 -8.30 -2.89
CA SER A 102 -0.45 -8.55 -1.72
C SER A 102 0.69 -7.53 -1.61
N ALA A 103 0.99 -7.11 -0.38
CA ALA A 103 2.09 -6.21 -0.09
C ALA A 103 3.46 -6.92 -0.05
N HIS A 104 3.47 -8.25 0.01
CA HIS A 104 4.68 -9.06 0.13
C HIS A 104 5.37 -9.30 -1.22
N GLU A 105 4.59 -9.40 -2.29
CA GLU A 105 5.07 -9.72 -3.63
C GLU A 105 4.69 -8.59 -4.61
N HIS A 106 5.69 -8.00 -5.23
CA HIS A 106 5.44 -6.99 -6.25
C HIS A 106 6.53 -6.99 -7.32
N ASP A 107 6.11 -7.18 -8.56
CA ASP A 107 6.94 -6.99 -9.74
C ASP A 107 6.70 -5.59 -10.33
N MET A 108 7.72 -4.74 -10.26
CA MET A 108 7.62 -3.38 -10.79
C MET A 108 7.56 -3.36 -12.31
N THR A 109 6.63 -2.58 -12.84
CA THR A 109 6.60 -2.24 -14.27
C THR A 109 7.79 -1.34 -14.63
N THR A 110 8.13 -1.24 -15.92
CA THR A 110 9.17 -0.32 -16.40
C THR A 110 8.89 1.14 -16.01
N ALA A 111 7.63 1.56 -16.01
CA ALA A 111 7.23 2.91 -15.60
C ALA A 111 7.47 3.15 -14.10
N GLN A 112 7.15 2.18 -13.25
CA GLN A 112 7.39 2.22 -11.80
C GLN A 112 8.90 2.20 -11.49
N SER A 113 9.68 1.36 -12.19
CA SER A 113 11.14 1.34 -12.06
C SER A 113 11.77 2.68 -12.43
N LYS A 114 11.28 3.32 -13.51
CA LYS A 114 11.70 4.67 -13.88
C LYS A 114 11.33 5.68 -12.80
N ALA A 115 10.08 5.66 -12.30
CA ALA A 115 9.63 6.57 -11.24
C ALA A 115 10.51 6.42 -9.99
N LEU A 116 10.84 5.19 -9.58
CA LEU A 116 11.71 4.95 -8.42
C LEU A 116 13.14 5.46 -8.67
N SER A 117 13.70 5.28 -9.88
CA SER A 117 15.05 5.78 -10.22
C SER A 117 15.17 7.31 -10.14
N GLU A 118 14.07 8.03 -10.35
CA GLU A 118 13.97 9.49 -10.34
C GLU A 118 13.43 10.06 -9.02
N ALA A 119 13.07 9.20 -8.05
CA ALA A 119 12.41 9.61 -6.83
C ALA A 119 13.36 10.31 -5.85
N ASP A 120 12.89 11.37 -5.22
CA ASP A 120 13.51 12.02 -4.07
C ASP A 120 13.23 11.25 -2.78
N LEU A 121 12.00 10.71 -2.66
CA LEU A 121 11.51 9.96 -1.51
C LEU A 121 10.92 8.62 -1.95
N PHE A 122 11.35 7.55 -1.30
CA PHE A 122 10.74 6.24 -1.41
C PHE A 122 10.21 5.80 -0.05
N PHE A 123 8.89 5.77 0.10
CA PHE A 123 8.21 5.40 1.33
C PHE A 123 7.95 3.91 1.38
N VAL A 124 8.43 3.26 2.42
CA VAL A 124 8.29 1.83 2.67
C VAL A 124 7.71 1.58 4.06
N SER A 125 7.00 0.48 4.25
CA SER A 125 6.48 0.10 5.56
C SER A 125 7.61 -0.28 6.51
N GLY A 126 8.50 -1.15 6.06
CA GLY A 126 9.58 -1.72 6.85
C GLY A 126 9.15 -3.00 7.57
N VAL A 127 9.90 -3.39 8.58
CA VAL A 127 9.76 -4.65 9.34
C VAL A 127 9.85 -5.86 8.40
N ASP A 128 10.74 -5.78 7.43
CA ASP A 128 10.95 -6.81 6.39
C ASP A 128 9.69 -7.17 5.56
N LEU A 129 8.70 -6.24 5.44
CA LEU A 129 7.49 -6.46 4.65
C LEU A 129 7.81 -6.63 3.16
N GLU A 130 8.57 -5.68 2.64
CA GLU A 130 8.80 -5.56 1.21
C GLU A 130 10.02 -6.38 0.79
N HIS A 131 9.85 -7.68 0.55
CA HIS A 131 10.94 -8.58 0.11
C HIS A 131 11.58 -8.18 -1.22
N PHE A 132 10.85 -7.44 -2.06
CA PHE A 132 11.38 -6.96 -3.34
C PHE A 132 12.31 -5.74 -3.24
N LEU A 133 12.43 -5.10 -2.06
CA LEU A 133 13.14 -3.83 -1.87
C LEU A 133 14.58 -3.85 -2.33
N ASP A 134 15.38 -4.84 -1.90
CA ASP A 134 16.81 -4.87 -2.22
C ASP A 134 17.01 -4.94 -3.74
N SER A 135 16.26 -5.81 -4.42
CA SER A 135 16.32 -5.93 -5.87
C SER A 135 15.80 -4.68 -6.60
N ALA A 136 14.75 -4.06 -6.07
CA ALA A 136 14.16 -2.85 -6.63
C ALA A 136 15.11 -1.66 -6.58
N VAL A 137 15.69 -1.40 -5.42
CA VAL A 137 16.62 -0.28 -5.21
C VAL A 137 17.91 -0.47 -6.00
N ASP A 138 18.48 -1.67 -5.98
CA ASP A 138 19.72 -1.97 -6.71
C ASP A 138 19.54 -1.90 -8.23
N SER A 139 18.42 -2.46 -8.75
CA SER A 139 18.17 -2.52 -10.20
C SER A 139 17.80 -1.17 -10.80
N THR A 140 17.14 -0.29 -10.03
CA THR A 140 16.72 1.04 -10.52
C THR A 140 17.80 2.10 -10.38
N GLY A 141 18.80 1.88 -9.53
CA GLY A 141 19.83 2.87 -9.22
C GLY A 141 19.30 4.07 -8.44
N PHE A 142 18.29 3.86 -7.59
CA PHE A 142 17.73 4.87 -6.69
C PHE A 142 18.80 5.56 -5.83
N LYS A 143 18.70 6.90 -5.69
CA LYS A 143 19.68 7.73 -4.95
C LYS A 143 19.04 8.69 -3.95
N GLY A 144 17.71 8.67 -3.86
CA GLY A 144 16.94 9.54 -2.96
C GLY A 144 17.04 9.13 -1.49
N THR A 145 15.98 9.37 -0.76
CA THR A 145 15.82 8.98 0.65
C THR A 145 14.75 7.90 0.77
N MET A 146 15.13 6.72 1.23
CA MET A 146 14.18 5.68 1.66
C MET A 146 13.63 6.07 3.03
N VAL A 147 12.34 6.30 3.11
CA VAL A 147 11.63 6.65 4.35
C VAL A 147 10.95 5.41 4.91
N VAL A 148 11.46 4.90 6.01
CA VAL A 148 10.91 3.73 6.70
C VAL A 148 9.80 4.20 7.62
N THR A 149 8.54 4.04 7.20
CA THR A 149 7.39 4.67 7.86
C THR A 149 7.12 4.12 9.26
N SER A 150 7.38 2.83 9.50
CA SER A 150 7.29 2.21 10.84
C SER A 150 8.41 2.62 11.80
N GLY A 151 9.49 3.23 11.29
CA GLY A 151 10.70 3.53 12.06
C GLY A 151 11.64 2.32 12.26
N VAL A 152 11.33 1.16 11.70
CA VAL A 152 12.12 -0.09 11.76
C VAL A 152 12.20 -0.69 10.37
N ALA A 153 13.38 -0.73 9.77
CA ALA A 153 13.53 -1.29 8.42
C ALA A 153 13.34 -2.80 8.39
N GLY A 154 13.89 -3.50 9.39
CA GLY A 154 13.78 -4.95 9.47
C GLY A 154 14.41 -5.52 10.74
N ALA A 155 14.57 -6.83 10.79
CA ALA A 155 15.13 -7.54 11.95
C ALA A 155 16.52 -7.05 12.33
N ALA A 156 17.35 -6.65 11.37
CA ALA A 156 18.68 -6.11 11.62
C ALA A 156 18.66 -4.81 12.45
N ASP A 157 17.62 -3.98 12.30
CA ASP A 157 17.45 -2.76 13.11
C ASP A 157 17.15 -3.08 14.57
N VAL A 158 16.42 -4.17 14.80
CA VAL A 158 16.07 -4.63 16.15
C VAL A 158 17.29 -5.21 16.85
N ASP A 159 18.14 -5.93 16.11
CA ASP A 159 19.32 -6.58 16.67
C ASP A 159 20.43 -5.58 17.00
N ASP A 160 20.85 -4.77 16.02
CA ASP A 160 21.91 -3.76 16.18
C ASP A 160 21.72 -2.61 15.17
N LEU A 161 20.92 -1.64 15.56
CA LEU A 161 20.65 -0.44 14.76
C LEU A 161 21.94 0.34 14.40
N ALA A 162 22.93 0.35 15.32
CA ALA A 162 24.17 1.10 15.07
C ALA A 162 25.01 0.43 13.98
N ALA A 163 25.13 -0.90 14.02
CA ALA A 163 25.79 -1.67 12.95
C ALA A 163 25.07 -1.53 11.62
N GLN A 164 23.72 -1.53 11.65
CA GLN A 164 22.91 -1.37 10.43
C GLN A 164 23.10 0.02 9.79
N LYS A 165 23.06 1.09 10.58
CA LYS A 165 23.33 2.46 10.09
C LYS A 165 24.71 2.59 9.47
N LYS A 166 25.72 1.93 10.05
CA LYS A 166 27.08 1.93 9.50
C LYS A 166 27.16 1.22 8.14
N LYS A 167 26.40 0.14 7.93
CA LYS A 167 26.30 -0.53 6.62
C LYS A 167 25.63 0.39 5.59
N GLU A 168 24.63 1.16 6.01
CA GLU A 168 23.89 2.07 5.16
C GLU A 168 24.72 3.27 4.67
N GLU A 169 25.78 3.67 5.41
CA GLU A 169 26.72 4.73 4.95
C GLU A 169 27.38 4.41 3.59
N ALA A 170 27.46 3.13 3.22
CA ALA A 170 28.02 2.70 1.94
C ALA A 170 26.99 2.65 0.80
N LYS A 171 25.67 2.84 1.10
CA LYS A 171 24.61 2.78 0.09
C LYS A 171 24.55 4.08 -0.72
N PRO A 172 24.11 4.04 -1.99
CA PRO A 172 23.99 5.24 -2.82
C PRO A 172 22.78 6.13 -2.44
N TYR A 173 21.94 5.70 -1.52
CA TYR A 173 20.73 6.39 -1.03
C TYR A 173 20.76 6.54 0.50
N LYS A 174 19.93 7.42 1.02
CA LYS A 174 19.77 7.64 2.46
C LYS A 174 18.65 6.78 3.01
N VAL A 175 18.74 6.40 4.29
CA VAL A 175 17.65 5.75 5.03
C VAL A 175 17.20 6.68 6.16
N ASP A 176 15.95 7.10 6.12
CA ASP A 176 15.29 7.94 7.14
C ASP A 176 14.22 7.11 7.86
N ARG A 177 14.42 6.90 9.18
CA ARG A 177 13.49 6.14 10.02
C ARG A 177 12.51 7.03 10.78
N GLY A 178 12.52 8.34 10.49
CA GLY A 178 11.72 9.30 11.24
C GLY A 178 12.11 9.39 12.72
N SER A 179 11.23 10.00 13.50
CA SER A 179 11.39 10.15 14.96
C SER A 179 10.48 9.25 15.79
N ALA A 180 9.40 8.74 15.19
CA ALA A 180 8.47 7.81 15.82
C ALA A 180 8.80 6.36 15.40
N LYS A 181 8.54 5.40 16.29
CA LYS A 181 8.86 3.99 16.07
C LYS A 181 7.74 3.10 16.55
N VAL A 182 7.36 2.12 15.74
CA VAL A 182 6.45 1.05 16.12
C VAL A 182 7.16 0.08 17.08
N GLU A 183 6.45 -0.37 18.10
CA GLU A 183 6.90 -1.50 18.91
C GLU A 183 6.64 -2.79 18.11
N VAL A 184 7.70 -3.35 17.51
CA VAL A 184 7.57 -4.54 16.67
C VAL A 184 7.25 -5.78 17.50
N ALA A 185 6.27 -6.55 17.06
CA ALA A 185 5.89 -7.82 17.65
C ALA A 185 6.66 -8.96 16.97
N LYS A 186 6.99 -10.01 17.73
CA LYS A 186 7.50 -11.24 17.12
C LYS A 186 6.39 -11.89 16.31
N TRP A 187 6.78 -12.55 15.23
CA TRP A 187 5.86 -13.40 14.48
C TRP A 187 5.29 -14.51 15.38
N PRO A 188 3.97 -14.63 15.50
CA PRO A 188 3.39 -15.51 16.50
C PRO A 188 3.23 -16.96 16.03
N PHE A 189 3.43 -17.24 14.73
CA PHE A 189 3.16 -18.55 14.15
C PHE A 189 4.43 -19.37 13.98
N PRO A 190 4.36 -20.72 14.12
CA PRO A 190 5.48 -21.61 13.89
C PRO A 190 5.84 -21.67 12.39
N PRO A 191 7.02 -22.21 12.04
CA PRO A 191 7.34 -22.53 10.65
C PRO A 191 6.25 -23.37 9.99
N GLU A 192 6.07 -23.18 8.69
CA GLU A 192 5.19 -24.03 7.89
C GLU A 192 5.70 -25.47 7.77
N GLU A 193 4.81 -26.40 7.37
CA GLU A 193 5.17 -27.79 7.22
C GLU A 193 6.26 -27.98 6.15
N GLY A 194 7.45 -28.40 6.57
CA GLY A 194 8.63 -28.55 5.71
C GLY A 194 9.64 -27.42 5.79
N GLU A 195 9.30 -26.31 6.44
CA GLU A 195 10.20 -25.18 6.67
C GLU A 195 10.91 -25.28 8.03
N SER A 196 12.15 -24.79 8.11
CA SER A 196 12.95 -24.79 9.35
C SER A 196 12.76 -23.55 10.19
N GLU A 197 12.37 -22.44 9.59
CA GLU A 197 12.20 -21.11 10.20
C GLU A 197 10.82 -20.57 9.86
N PRO A 198 10.23 -19.74 10.73
CA PRO A 198 8.97 -19.06 10.42
C PRO A 198 9.16 -18.07 9.28
N GLU A 199 8.09 -17.78 8.54
CA GLU A 199 8.06 -16.85 7.41
C GLU A 199 8.66 -15.50 7.76
N PHE A 200 8.31 -14.97 8.92
CA PHE A 200 8.85 -13.72 9.44
C PHE A 200 9.46 -13.92 10.82
N ARG A 201 10.45 -13.12 11.14
CA ARG A 201 10.96 -13.01 12.51
C ARG A 201 10.10 -12.07 13.35
N PHE A 202 9.62 -10.99 12.75
CA PHE A 202 8.71 -10.00 13.32
C PHE A 202 7.51 -9.81 12.40
N ASP A 203 6.35 -9.54 12.98
CA ASP A 203 5.12 -9.27 12.23
C ASP A 203 5.24 -7.96 11.44
N PRO A 204 5.19 -7.99 10.10
CA PRO A 204 5.34 -6.81 9.27
C PRO A 204 4.05 -5.98 9.13
N HIS A 205 2.87 -6.50 9.52
CA HIS A 205 1.55 -5.93 9.25
C HIS A 205 1.17 -4.80 10.23
N VAL A 206 2.10 -3.85 10.41
CA VAL A 206 1.99 -2.80 11.43
C VAL A 206 0.75 -1.91 11.27
N TRP A 207 0.30 -1.68 10.04
CA TRP A 207 -0.83 -0.79 9.73
C TRP A 207 -2.18 -1.30 10.20
N THR A 208 -2.31 -2.57 10.55
CA THR A 208 -3.59 -3.11 11.05
C THR A 208 -3.98 -2.54 12.40
N SER A 209 -3.05 -1.91 13.11
CA SER A 209 -3.28 -1.11 14.32
C SER A 209 -3.37 0.39 13.98
N PRO A 210 -4.48 1.09 14.29
CA PRO A 210 -4.58 2.54 14.12
C PRO A 210 -3.48 3.32 14.89
N LYS A 211 -3.00 2.83 16.02
CA LYS A 211 -1.89 3.44 16.77
C LYS A 211 -0.57 3.38 16.00
N ASN A 212 -0.32 2.26 15.33
CA ASN A 212 0.85 2.13 14.47
C ASN A 212 0.73 2.96 13.19
N ALA A 213 -0.48 3.08 12.63
CA ALA A 213 -0.74 3.99 11.51
C ALA A 213 -0.43 5.45 11.86
N ILE A 214 -0.69 5.89 13.11
CA ILE A 214 -0.29 7.22 13.60
C ILE A 214 1.23 7.39 13.54
N VAL A 215 2.01 6.36 13.90
CA VAL A 215 3.48 6.38 13.78
C VAL A 215 3.89 6.56 12.32
N GLN A 216 3.32 5.76 11.41
CA GLN A 216 3.62 5.83 9.98
C GLN A 216 3.30 7.21 9.40
N VAL A 217 2.10 7.73 9.66
CA VAL A 217 1.64 9.06 9.21
C VAL A 217 2.56 10.18 9.74
N THR A 218 2.98 10.08 11.01
CA THR A 218 3.90 11.06 11.62
C THR A 218 5.26 11.08 10.91
N ASN A 219 5.83 9.90 10.62
CA ASN A 219 7.11 9.80 9.92
C ASN A 219 7.01 10.25 8.45
N ILE A 220 5.91 9.91 7.76
CA ILE A 220 5.62 10.38 6.40
C ILE A 220 5.56 11.92 6.38
N GLY A 221 4.78 12.52 7.28
CA GLY A 221 4.64 13.96 7.35
C GLY A 221 5.98 14.68 7.59
N ALA A 222 6.80 14.18 8.53
CA ALA A 222 8.12 14.72 8.80
C ALA A 222 9.05 14.65 7.57
N ALA A 223 8.98 13.58 6.77
CA ALA A 223 9.75 13.46 5.54
C ALA A 223 9.27 14.44 4.46
N LEU A 224 7.95 14.62 4.31
CA LEU A 224 7.37 15.59 3.38
C LEU A 224 7.70 17.05 3.78
N GLU A 225 7.62 17.41 5.08
CA GLU A 225 8.03 18.71 5.60
C GLU A 225 9.49 19.04 5.25
N LYS A 226 10.37 18.03 5.37
CA LYS A 226 11.80 18.16 5.08
C LYS A 226 12.09 18.29 3.58
N ALA A 227 11.32 17.59 2.74
CA ALA A 227 11.48 17.61 1.29
C ALA A 227 10.90 18.89 0.65
N ALA A 228 9.81 19.44 1.22
CA ALA A 228 9.16 20.65 0.76
C ALA A 228 9.03 21.69 1.90
N PRO A 229 10.12 22.37 2.29
CA PRO A 229 10.14 23.27 3.45
C PRO A 229 9.13 24.42 3.36
N ASP A 230 8.86 24.92 2.16
CA ASP A 230 7.88 25.98 1.92
C ASP A 230 6.43 25.53 2.23
N GLN A 231 6.17 24.24 2.21
CA GLN A 231 4.89 23.60 2.54
C GLN A 231 4.88 22.91 3.93
N ALA A 232 5.95 23.02 4.71
CA ALA A 232 6.08 22.34 6.00
C ALA A 232 4.92 22.62 6.96
N GLY A 233 4.42 23.89 6.98
CA GLY A 233 3.27 24.26 7.80
C GLY A 233 1.97 23.58 7.36
N VAL A 234 1.77 23.40 6.07
CA VAL A 234 0.60 22.72 5.49
C VAL A 234 0.65 21.24 5.86
N PHE A 235 1.76 20.56 5.59
CA PHE A 235 1.91 19.14 5.94
C PHE A 235 1.72 18.89 7.43
N ARG A 236 2.30 19.71 8.30
CA ARG A 236 2.12 19.60 9.75
C ARG A 236 0.66 19.71 10.16
N SER A 237 -0.07 20.67 9.63
CA SER A 237 -1.50 20.85 9.90
C SER A 237 -2.32 19.66 9.45
N HIS A 238 -2.01 19.09 8.27
CA HIS A 238 -2.69 17.90 7.75
C HIS A 238 -2.35 16.64 8.56
N VAL A 239 -1.10 16.46 8.99
CA VAL A 239 -0.70 15.39 9.91
C VAL A 239 -1.50 15.47 11.21
N ASP A 240 -1.54 16.65 11.85
CA ASP A 240 -2.26 16.84 13.11
C ASP A 240 -3.76 16.51 12.94
N ALA A 241 -4.38 16.97 11.86
CA ALA A 241 -5.78 16.72 11.55
C ALA A 241 -6.05 15.22 11.27
N TYR A 242 -5.18 14.55 10.50
CA TYR A 242 -5.36 13.14 10.17
C TYR A 242 -5.09 12.24 11.38
N VAL A 243 -4.06 12.53 12.17
CA VAL A 243 -3.77 11.85 13.44
C VAL A 243 -4.94 11.98 14.42
N ALA A 244 -5.60 13.14 14.49
CA ALA A 244 -6.80 13.31 15.32
C ALA A 244 -7.94 12.37 14.87
N LYS A 245 -8.12 12.18 13.55
CA LYS A 245 -9.10 11.21 13.01
C LYS A 245 -8.70 9.76 13.31
N LEU A 246 -7.43 9.40 13.18
CA LEU A 246 -6.94 8.05 13.51
C LEU A 246 -7.13 7.71 15.00
N LYS A 247 -6.96 8.66 15.91
CA LYS A 247 -7.26 8.47 17.33
C LYS A 247 -8.75 8.20 17.58
N LYS A 248 -9.64 8.94 16.91
CA LYS A 248 -11.08 8.69 16.99
C LYS A 248 -11.46 7.34 16.38
N LEU A 249 -10.79 6.93 15.32
CA LEU A 249 -10.97 5.61 14.70
C LEU A 249 -10.60 4.49 15.68
N ASP A 250 -9.46 4.62 16.37
CA ASP A 250 -9.01 3.68 17.39
C ASP A 250 -10.03 3.56 18.55
N GLU A 251 -10.48 4.69 19.08
CA GLU A 251 -11.48 4.75 20.15
C GLU A 251 -12.81 4.13 19.71
N TRP A 252 -13.27 4.41 18.49
CA TRP A 252 -14.48 3.85 17.92
C TRP A 252 -14.38 2.34 17.72
N ALA A 253 -13.23 1.87 17.19
CA ALA A 253 -12.95 0.45 16.98
C ALA A 253 -12.99 -0.31 18.32
N ALA A 254 -12.30 0.21 19.34
CA ALA A 254 -12.31 -0.35 20.68
C ALA A 254 -13.73 -0.39 21.26
N GLY A 255 -14.51 0.68 21.12
CA GLY A 255 -15.91 0.76 21.58
C GLY A 255 -16.80 -0.29 20.93
N SER A 256 -16.70 -0.45 19.59
CA SER A 256 -17.48 -1.44 18.85
C SER A 256 -17.10 -2.87 19.21
N LEU A 257 -15.81 -3.20 19.21
CA LEU A 257 -15.33 -4.54 19.55
C LEU A 257 -15.59 -4.92 21.00
N ASN A 258 -15.56 -3.96 21.93
CA ASN A 258 -15.87 -4.19 23.35
C ASN A 258 -17.35 -4.56 23.60
N SER A 259 -18.25 -4.35 22.64
CA SER A 259 -19.63 -4.85 22.70
C SER A 259 -19.72 -6.38 22.56
N VAL A 260 -18.68 -7.01 22.02
CA VAL A 260 -18.56 -8.47 21.87
C VAL A 260 -17.96 -9.07 23.14
N PRO A 261 -18.51 -10.14 23.74
CA PRO A 261 -17.88 -10.85 24.84
C PRO A 261 -16.47 -11.34 24.45
N GLN A 262 -15.51 -11.26 25.39
CA GLN A 262 -14.10 -11.56 25.15
C GLN A 262 -13.85 -12.98 24.58
N ASP A 263 -14.60 -13.97 25.04
CA ASP A 263 -14.55 -15.36 24.62
C ASP A 263 -15.10 -15.59 23.20
N LYS A 264 -15.80 -14.60 22.63
CA LYS A 264 -16.34 -14.63 21.27
C LYS A 264 -15.43 -13.96 20.24
N ARG A 265 -14.44 -13.19 20.68
CA ARG A 265 -13.50 -12.49 19.78
C ARG A 265 -12.41 -13.45 19.30
N VAL A 266 -12.79 -14.44 18.50
CA VAL A 266 -11.87 -15.43 17.91
C VAL A 266 -11.79 -15.19 16.42
N LEU A 267 -10.58 -14.88 15.92
CA LEU A 267 -10.32 -14.49 14.55
C LEU A 267 -9.54 -15.57 13.81
N PHE A 268 -10.10 -16.05 12.71
CA PHE A 268 -9.43 -16.80 11.65
C PHE A 268 -9.57 -16.02 10.35
N THR A 269 -8.48 -15.85 9.63
CA THR A 269 -8.41 -15.12 8.36
C THR A 269 -7.87 -16.00 7.25
N SER A 270 -7.84 -15.50 6.02
CA SER A 270 -7.20 -16.20 4.91
C SER A 270 -5.69 -15.99 4.86
N HIS A 271 -5.17 -15.00 5.62
CA HIS A 271 -3.76 -14.65 5.73
C HIS A 271 -3.45 -14.12 7.14
N ASP A 272 -2.21 -14.21 7.58
CA ASP A 272 -1.76 -13.92 8.95
C ASP A 272 -1.50 -12.43 9.24
N ALA A 273 -2.32 -11.49 8.70
CA ALA A 273 -2.07 -10.05 8.76
C ALA A 273 -2.53 -9.35 10.05
N PHE A 274 -3.33 -9.97 10.91
CA PHE A 274 -4.08 -9.28 11.98
C PHE A 274 -3.43 -9.34 13.37
N GLY A 275 -2.12 -9.55 13.46
CA GLY A 275 -1.42 -9.65 14.74
C GLY A 275 -1.52 -8.38 15.61
N TYR A 276 -1.16 -7.22 15.06
CA TYR A 276 -1.23 -5.94 15.79
C TYR A 276 -2.66 -5.52 16.10
N PHE A 277 -3.60 -5.70 15.17
CA PHE A 277 -5.03 -5.49 15.41
C PHE A 277 -5.51 -6.31 16.61
N SER A 278 -5.18 -7.58 16.61
CA SER A 278 -5.62 -8.53 17.63
C SER A 278 -5.04 -8.20 19.00
N LYS A 279 -3.75 -7.83 19.06
CA LYS A 279 -3.09 -7.37 20.29
C LYS A 279 -3.73 -6.11 20.83
N GLU A 280 -4.05 -5.15 19.97
CA GLU A 280 -4.60 -3.85 20.36
C GLU A 280 -6.02 -3.97 20.92
N PHE A 281 -6.86 -4.76 20.26
CA PHE A 281 -8.30 -4.84 20.59
C PHE A 281 -8.69 -6.08 21.42
N GLY A 282 -7.70 -6.86 21.89
CA GLY A 282 -7.94 -8.03 22.71
C GLY A 282 -8.70 -9.13 21.96
N VAL A 283 -8.36 -9.36 20.70
CA VAL A 283 -8.87 -10.44 19.86
C VAL A 283 -7.96 -11.65 19.97
N LYS A 284 -8.52 -12.86 20.07
CA LYS A 284 -7.77 -14.08 19.98
C LYS A 284 -7.51 -14.42 18.52
N PHE A 285 -6.31 -14.15 18.02
CA PHE A 285 -5.91 -14.44 16.65
C PHE A 285 -5.39 -15.88 16.56
N GLU A 286 -6.08 -16.71 15.80
CA GLU A 286 -5.74 -18.13 15.59
C GLU A 286 -4.90 -18.35 14.32
N GLY A 287 -4.68 -17.26 13.53
CA GLY A 287 -3.92 -17.26 12.31
C GLY A 287 -4.74 -17.56 11.06
N ALA A 288 -4.05 -17.74 9.94
CA ALA A 288 -4.66 -18.12 8.69
C ALA A 288 -5.36 -19.48 8.82
N ALA A 289 -6.55 -19.57 8.25
CA ALA A 289 -7.28 -20.82 8.18
C ALA A 289 -6.53 -21.86 7.33
N LEU A 290 -5.76 -21.39 6.36
CA LEU A 290 -4.91 -22.19 5.50
C LEU A 290 -3.61 -21.42 5.31
N SER A 291 -2.54 -21.87 5.99
CA SER A 291 -1.22 -21.31 5.79
C SER A 291 -0.81 -21.55 4.34
N ASP A 292 -0.69 -20.50 3.53
CA ASP A 292 0.17 -20.37 2.37
C ASP A 292 -0.16 -19.11 1.57
N PHE A 293 0.78 -18.19 1.48
CA PHE A 293 0.78 -17.11 0.50
C PHE A 293 0.69 -17.62 -0.94
N ASN A 294 1.29 -18.77 -1.19
CA ASN A 294 1.35 -19.42 -2.49
C ASN A 294 0.20 -20.39 -2.77
N ALA A 295 -0.72 -20.59 -1.83
CA ALA A 295 -1.84 -21.49 -2.00
C ALA A 295 -2.98 -20.91 -2.85
N GLN A 296 -2.65 -20.38 -4.02
CA GLN A 296 -3.57 -20.45 -5.15
C GLN A 296 -3.81 -21.94 -5.57
N GLN A 297 -3.10 -22.88 -4.96
CA GLN A 297 -3.34 -24.30 -5.10
C GLN A 297 -4.50 -24.70 -4.19
N ASP A 298 -5.46 -25.42 -4.76
CA ASP A 298 -6.61 -25.93 -4.03
C ASP A 298 -6.13 -26.71 -2.79
N ALA A 299 -6.53 -26.24 -1.60
CA ALA A 299 -6.21 -26.91 -0.35
C ALA A 299 -6.66 -28.37 -0.40
N THR A 300 -5.81 -29.28 0.07
CA THR A 300 -6.18 -30.71 0.12
C THR A 300 -7.36 -30.94 1.07
N ALA A 301 -8.13 -32.00 0.82
CA ALA A 301 -9.27 -32.35 1.69
C ALA A 301 -8.85 -32.54 3.15
N ASP A 302 -7.68 -33.14 3.38
CA ASP A 302 -7.14 -33.36 4.73
C ASP A 302 -6.80 -32.02 5.42
N LYS A 303 -6.19 -31.05 4.73
CA LYS A 303 -5.89 -29.73 5.28
C LYS A 303 -7.18 -28.96 5.62
N ILE A 304 -8.18 -29.01 4.73
CA ILE A 304 -9.50 -28.42 4.98
C ILE A 304 -10.13 -29.03 6.25
N GLN A 305 -10.08 -30.36 6.41
CA GLN A 305 -10.64 -31.04 7.58
C GLN A 305 -9.90 -30.65 8.86
N GLN A 306 -8.57 -30.68 8.86
CA GLN A 306 -7.75 -30.28 10.03
C GLN A 306 -8.04 -28.84 10.46
N THR A 307 -8.11 -27.91 9.49
CA THR A 307 -8.43 -26.52 9.76
C THR A 307 -9.85 -26.36 10.31
N ALA A 308 -10.83 -27.07 9.73
CA ALA A 308 -12.20 -27.05 10.21
C ALA A 308 -12.32 -27.57 11.66
N ASP A 309 -11.54 -28.59 12.02
CA ASP A 309 -11.50 -29.11 13.39
C ASP A 309 -10.85 -28.10 14.36
N LYS A 310 -9.81 -27.38 13.93
CA LYS A 310 -9.21 -26.26 14.67
C LYS A 310 -10.22 -25.13 14.88
N VAL A 311 -10.95 -24.73 13.83
CA VAL A 311 -12.00 -23.70 13.91
C VAL A 311 -13.09 -24.12 14.92
N LYS A 312 -13.60 -25.36 14.86
CA LYS A 312 -14.59 -25.87 15.80
C LYS A 312 -14.10 -25.85 17.24
N SER A 313 -12.88 -26.35 17.47
CA SER A 313 -12.30 -26.44 18.81
C SER A 313 -11.99 -25.08 19.44
N SER A 314 -11.74 -24.06 18.64
CA SER A 314 -11.46 -22.69 19.11
C SER A 314 -12.68 -21.93 19.61
N GLY A 315 -13.88 -22.39 19.26
CA GLY A 315 -15.14 -21.68 19.55
C GLY A 315 -15.42 -20.51 18.60
N ALA A 316 -14.69 -20.40 17.48
CA ALA A 316 -14.98 -19.41 16.46
C ALA A 316 -16.39 -19.59 15.87
N VAL A 317 -17.12 -18.50 15.70
CA VAL A 317 -18.48 -18.48 15.12
C VAL A 317 -18.48 -18.07 13.65
N ALA A 318 -17.37 -17.46 13.20
CA ALA A 318 -17.14 -17.04 11.82
C ALA A 318 -15.67 -17.14 11.48
N ILE A 319 -15.36 -17.30 10.18
CA ILE A 319 -14.03 -17.13 9.60
C ILE A 319 -14.08 -16.16 8.44
N PHE A 320 -12.98 -15.48 8.16
CA PHE A 320 -12.97 -14.28 7.33
C PHE A 320 -11.98 -14.45 6.16
N ALA A 321 -12.44 -14.16 4.94
CA ALA A 321 -11.53 -13.95 3.83
C ALA A 321 -10.93 -12.54 3.89
N GLU A 322 -9.80 -12.36 3.23
CA GLU A 322 -9.22 -11.07 2.96
C GLU A 322 -9.36 -10.71 1.48
N ASN A 323 -9.41 -9.41 1.20
CA ASN A 323 -9.64 -8.87 -0.14
C ASN A 323 -8.52 -9.21 -1.14
N SER A 324 -7.32 -9.51 -0.67
CA SER A 324 -6.16 -9.90 -1.49
C SER A 324 -6.09 -11.41 -1.82
N ASN A 325 -6.95 -12.24 -1.22
CA ASN A 325 -6.88 -13.69 -1.31
C ASN A 325 -8.11 -14.33 -1.98
N ASN A 326 -7.94 -15.55 -2.50
CA ASN A 326 -9.05 -16.33 -3.05
C ASN A 326 -9.97 -16.85 -1.94
N PRO A 327 -11.27 -16.50 -1.88
CA PRO A 327 -12.16 -16.87 -0.79
C PRO A 327 -12.62 -18.32 -0.80
N LYS A 328 -12.36 -19.10 -1.85
CA LYS A 328 -12.89 -20.46 -2.01
C LYS A 328 -12.48 -21.40 -0.87
N SER A 329 -11.22 -21.32 -0.44
CA SER A 329 -10.69 -22.15 0.63
C SER A 329 -11.34 -21.81 1.97
N ILE A 330 -11.51 -20.53 2.29
CA ILE A 330 -12.24 -20.06 3.49
C ILE A 330 -13.68 -20.56 3.47
N GLN A 331 -14.36 -20.41 2.34
CA GLN A 331 -15.74 -20.90 2.19
C GLN A 331 -15.83 -22.40 2.48
N LYS A 332 -14.89 -23.20 1.95
CA LYS A 332 -14.90 -24.64 2.14
C LYS A 332 -14.61 -25.07 3.59
N VAL A 333 -13.66 -24.41 4.25
CA VAL A 333 -13.39 -24.63 5.67
C VAL A 333 -14.61 -24.27 6.52
N ALA A 334 -15.28 -23.16 6.23
CA ALA A 334 -16.49 -22.75 6.94
C ALA A 334 -17.64 -23.76 6.81
N GLU A 335 -17.86 -24.29 5.59
CA GLU A 335 -18.86 -25.35 5.35
C GLU A 335 -18.58 -26.58 6.19
N VAL A 336 -17.34 -27.08 6.21
CA VAL A 336 -16.96 -28.30 6.99
C VAL A 336 -16.96 -28.01 8.49
N ALA A 337 -16.56 -26.82 8.91
CA ALA A 337 -16.60 -26.40 10.31
C ALA A 337 -18.02 -26.14 10.83
N GLY A 338 -18.98 -25.83 9.95
CA GLY A 338 -20.33 -25.46 10.32
C GLY A 338 -20.41 -24.04 10.93
N VAL A 339 -19.47 -23.16 10.50
CA VAL A 339 -19.42 -21.76 10.91
C VAL A 339 -19.70 -20.84 9.74
N LYS A 340 -19.87 -19.55 9.99
CA LYS A 340 -20.09 -18.53 8.96
C LYS A 340 -18.79 -18.22 8.19
N ALA A 341 -18.87 -18.10 6.87
CA ALA A 341 -17.85 -17.49 6.04
C ALA A 341 -18.18 -16.01 5.75
N VAL A 342 -17.30 -15.09 6.09
CA VAL A 342 -17.39 -13.67 5.72
C VAL A 342 -16.45 -13.47 4.52
N ILE A 343 -17.03 -13.28 3.34
CA ILE A 343 -16.36 -13.31 2.04
C ILE A 343 -16.93 -12.24 1.10
N GLY A 344 -16.31 -12.05 -0.07
CA GLY A 344 -16.81 -11.12 -1.10
C GLY A 344 -16.69 -9.66 -0.64
N ASP A 345 -17.76 -8.89 -0.81
CA ASP A 345 -17.79 -7.47 -0.41
C ASP A 345 -17.66 -7.26 1.11
N GLU A 346 -17.86 -8.32 1.90
CA GLU A 346 -17.72 -8.32 3.35
C GLU A 346 -16.32 -8.77 3.82
N ALA A 347 -15.44 -9.19 2.90
CA ALA A 347 -14.08 -9.63 3.22
C ALA A 347 -13.30 -8.52 3.92
N LEU A 348 -12.36 -8.92 4.78
CA LEU A 348 -11.51 -7.96 5.48
C LEU A 348 -10.45 -7.37 4.54
N TYR A 349 -10.10 -6.13 4.78
CA TYR A 349 -8.94 -5.49 4.17
C TYR A 349 -7.72 -5.75 5.06
N GLY A 350 -6.83 -6.64 4.62
CA GLY A 350 -5.59 -7.00 5.30
C GLY A 350 -4.39 -6.30 4.67
N ASP A 351 -3.73 -6.95 3.71
CA ASP A 351 -2.52 -6.47 3.04
C ASP A 351 -2.72 -5.23 2.17
N SER A 352 -3.93 -5.04 1.67
CA SER A 352 -4.18 -4.01 0.67
C SER A 352 -5.48 -3.28 0.92
N LEU A 353 -5.51 -2.02 0.55
CA LEU A 353 -6.76 -1.27 0.42
C LEU A 353 -7.57 -1.77 -0.78
N GLY A 354 -8.85 -1.44 -0.80
CA GLY A 354 -9.79 -1.83 -1.82
C GLY A 354 -9.75 -0.94 -3.07
N THR A 355 -10.51 -1.37 -4.09
CA THR A 355 -10.67 -0.61 -5.33
C THR A 355 -11.43 0.71 -5.10
N PRO A 356 -11.25 1.71 -5.98
CA PRO A 356 -12.02 2.94 -5.93
C PRO A 356 -13.55 2.69 -5.84
N GLY A 357 -14.21 3.33 -4.89
CA GLY A 357 -15.64 3.18 -4.60
C GLY A 357 -15.99 1.99 -3.71
N SER A 358 -15.04 1.16 -3.28
CA SER A 358 -15.24 0.17 -2.21
C SER A 358 -15.17 0.83 -0.83
N ASP A 359 -15.68 0.15 0.20
CA ASP A 359 -15.62 0.64 1.58
C ASP A 359 -14.18 0.80 2.08
N GLY A 360 -13.27 -0.05 1.62
CA GLY A 360 -11.84 -0.03 1.98
C GLY A 360 -10.96 0.71 0.99
N GLU A 361 -11.50 1.61 0.16
CA GLU A 361 -10.70 2.45 -0.75
C GLU A 361 -9.63 3.28 -0.03
N THR A 362 -9.91 3.66 1.23
CA THR A 362 -9.00 4.41 2.10
C THR A 362 -8.69 3.64 3.38
N TYR A 363 -7.61 4.01 4.06
CA TYR A 363 -7.22 3.38 5.33
C TYR A 363 -8.32 3.49 6.40
N ILE A 364 -8.88 4.68 6.61
CA ILE A 364 -9.96 4.85 7.60
C ILE A 364 -11.16 3.99 7.21
N GLY A 365 -11.54 3.98 5.93
CA GLY A 365 -12.65 3.17 5.43
C GLY A 365 -12.41 1.68 5.65
N SER A 366 -11.20 1.18 5.40
CA SER A 366 -10.87 -0.24 5.59
C SER A 366 -11.00 -0.68 7.05
N ILE A 367 -10.54 0.14 8.00
CA ILE A 367 -10.69 -0.17 9.44
C ILE A 367 -12.16 -0.09 9.89
N LEU A 368 -12.90 0.92 9.44
CA LEU A 368 -14.35 1.02 9.72
C LEU A 368 -15.10 -0.22 9.22
N HIS A 369 -14.80 -0.67 8.00
CA HIS A 369 -15.38 -1.87 7.40
C HIS A 369 -15.01 -3.12 8.20
N ASN A 370 -13.72 -3.35 8.43
CA ASN A 370 -13.22 -4.53 9.14
C ASN A 370 -13.85 -4.65 10.52
N VAL A 371 -13.80 -3.58 11.31
CA VAL A 371 -14.36 -3.57 12.67
C VAL A 371 -15.87 -3.77 12.66
N SER A 372 -16.59 -3.18 11.71
CA SER A 372 -18.04 -3.36 11.58
C SER A 372 -18.40 -4.81 11.28
N ASN A 373 -17.70 -5.46 10.35
CA ASN A 373 -17.98 -6.83 9.95
C ASN A 373 -17.56 -7.84 11.03
N LEU A 374 -16.42 -7.64 11.68
CA LEU A 374 -16.00 -8.45 12.82
C LEU A 374 -17.00 -8.36 13.97
N THR A 375 -17.37 -7.14 14.37
CA THR A 375 -18.32 -6.90 15.47
C THR A 375 -19.67 -7.58 15.23
N LYS A 376 -20.24 -7.42 14.02
CA LYS A 376 -21.52 -8.04 13.65
C LYS A 376 -21.41 -9.55 13.59
N ALA A 377 -20.36 -10.09 12.94
CA ALA A 377 -20.17 -11.54 12.80
C ALA A 377 -20.07 -12.25 14.17
N TRP A 378 -19.50 -11.57 15.16
CA TRP A 378 -19.38 -12.07 16.53
C TRP A 378 -20.60 -11.74 17.42
N GLY A 379 -21.66 -11.14 16.86
CA GLY A 379 -22.91 -10.86 17.55
C GLY A 379 -22.88 -9.62 18.46
N GLY A 380 -21.92 -8.72 18.24
CA GLY A 380 -21.82 -7.44 18.92
C GLY A 380 -22.64 -6.33 18.26
N THR A 381 -22.53 -5.14 18.82
CA THR A 381 -23.19 -3.92 18.33
C THR A 381 -22.15 -2.90 17.90
N VAL A 382 -22.16 -2.52 16.62
CA VAL A 382 -21.29 -1.46 16.11
C VAL A 382 -21.73 -0.14 16.71
N THR A 383 -20.81 0.59 17.34
CA THR A 383 -21.09 1.93 17.89
C THR A 383 -21.28 2.94 16.75
N GLU A 384 -21.98 4.04 17.04
CA GLU A 384 -22.16 5.12 16.06
C GLU A 384 -20.81 5.65 15.59
N ILE A 385 -20.65 5.78 14.26
CA ILE A 385 -19.40 6.30 13.67
C ILE A 385 -19.32 7.80 13.96
N PRO A 386 -18.19 8.29 14.51
CA PRO A 386 -17.99 9.70 14.77
C PRO A 386 -18.23 10.57 13.54
N ALA A 387 -18.84 11.74 13.68
CA ALA A 387 -19.18 12.62 12.57
C ALA A 387 -17.97 12.96 11.68
N ASP A 388 -16.78 13.11 12.27
CA ASP A 388 -15.52 13.39 11.55
C ASP A 388 -15.04 12.21 10.68
N LEU A 389 -15.59 11.01 10.91
CA LEU A 389 -15.30 9.80 10.15
C LEU A 389 -16.44 9.39 9.21
N ALA A 390 -17.59 10.09 9.27
CA ALA A 390 -18.81 9.70 8.57
C ALA A 390 -18.66 9.58 7.05
N GLN A 391 -17.77 10.36 6.44
CA GLN A 391 -17.51 10.30 5.00
C GLN A 391 -16.93 8.96 4.53
N TRP A 392 -16.32 8.18 5.44
CA TRP A 392 -15.76 6.86 5.18
C TRP A 392 -16.63 5.72 5.70
N SER A 393 -17.85 6.02 6.12
CA SER A 393 -18.78 5.01 6.65
C SER A 393 -18.99 3.90 5.62
N PRO A 394 -18.84 2.62 6.02
CA PRO A 394 -19.06 1.51 5.11
C PRO A 394 -20.53 1.47 4.68
N LYS A 395 -20.76 0.91 3.50
CA LYS A 395 -22.10 0.60 3.02
C LYS A 395 -22.78 -0.40 3.96
N ALA A 396 -24.09 -0.49 3.87
CA ALA A 396 -24.83 -1.47 4.66
C ALA A 396 -24.29 -2.88 4.37
N SER A 397 -23.88 -3.59 5.42
CA SER A 397 -23.32 -4.94 5.33
C SER A 397 -24.41 -5.96 5.66
N ASP A 398 -24.45 -7.06 4.92
CA ASP A 398 -25.36 -8.21 5.14
C ASP A 398 -24.84 -9.17 6.21
N VAL A 399 -23.70 -8.90 6.82
CA VAL A 399 -23.17 -9.65 7.97
C VAL A 399 -24.17 -9.55 9.13
N LYS A 400 -24.72 -10.70 9.55
CA LYS A 400 -25.71 -10.82 10.64
C LYS A 400 -25.11 -11.63 11.78
#